data_7c23da9cf807db6e193f2b3afd5df611
#
_entry.id   7c23da9cf807db6e193f2b3afd5df611
#
_cell.length_a   1.000
_cell.length_b   1.000
_cell.length_c   1.000
_cell.angle_alpha   90.00
_cell.angle_beta   90.00
_cell.angle_gamma   90.00
#
_symmetry.space_group_name_H-M   'P 1'
#
loop_
_entity.id
_entity.type
_entity.pdbx_description
1 polymer ?
#
loop_
_entity_poly.entity_id
_entity_poly.type
_entity_poly.pdbx_seq_one_letter_code
_entity_poly.pdbx_strand_id
1 'polypeptide(L)'
;AKKTGNRKQNRNEASAKKPKDSKRVRPADEQIELLDPVSKKGSLKTDISPFVSNVEGNVYAITGLPEEFIATLFAWVSRSNKSFKDHLRQALKDKNIEVPLESFKELDEKAKKFHEKWTVGYGHSSVAEHATAHVGIEKISRLASAELELSNPFLSITEYSQRYQKPKRGGWHNPIKKRSKLYKEVENFYHEAFDAFENLIDGLYTHLKKQYVDSAEYEDIKDDQKAVDKKLDALLKLAFEDARYVLPLAMHTQLGMTANGRAWRDSLATFSNSRHKESQEVADSIRTEISKVLPVLLKYSTPSQYQRNSQKRMEKLFLSRHNKNNSSRNTDVQLLNVQSEAIAINTLIACLQQQYSNLDFQSAAYLVENHTDTDTKEEVINELLMEISSHDMAPEVFKHIRYNAYFNVSEANWHQLLRHNRMTDFTATLPSPDNGVTIPPRIVNAGLQDIVKCIARKSEELYTKLLEEGFESEAEYVVLNAHKRLIYASFSLWEAYHLINLRTSEDAQWDIRQAFEQLYKQLKSVHPLLIGKAKRRSS
;
A
#
# COMPACT_ATOMS: atom_id res chain seq x y z
N ALA A 1 7.90 -64.25 -46.45
CA ALA A 1 7.58 -65.60 -45.99
C ALA A 1 7.44 -65.64 -44.45
N LYS A 2 6.21 -65.95 -44.01
CA LYS A 2 5.81 -66.77 -42.84
C LYS A 2 6.59 -66.52 -41.51
N LYS A 3 6.03 -66.35 -40.34
CA LYS A 3 4.83 -66.89 -39.65
C LYS A 3 4.60 -66.13 -38.32
N THR A 4 3.40 -65.69 -38.05
CA THR A 4 2.50 -65.97 -36.93
C THR A 4 3.14 -66.43 -35.60
N GLY A 5 2.86 -65.71 -34.54
CA GLY A 5 3.04 -66.09 -33.14
C GLY A 5 2.20 -65.28 -32.23
N ASN A 6 0.98 -65.71 -31.96
CA ASN A 6 0.04 -65.18 -30.94
C ASN A 6 0.62 -65.37 -29.56
N ARG A 7 0.68 -64.30 -28.78
CA ARG A 7 0.78 -64.35 -27.29
C ARG A 7 -0.24 -63.42 -26.65
N LYS A 8 -1.30 -64.02 -26.15
CA LYS A 8 -2.24 -63.43 -25.22
C LYS A 8 -1.48 -62.97 -23.97
N GLN A 9 -1.58 -61.72 -23.64
CA GLN A 9 -1.26 -61.25 -22.32
C GLN A 9 -2.54 -60.74 -21.66
N ASN A 10 -2.88 -61.38 -20.54
CA ASN A 10 -3.94 -61.03 -19.63
C ASN A 10 -3.77 -59.58 -19.14
N ARG A 11 -4.74 -58.74 -19.38
CA ARG A 11 -4.91 -57.48 -18.67
C ARG A 11 -5.76 -57.76 -17.44
N ASN A 12 -5.14 -57.74 -16.29
CA ASN A 12 -5.83 -57.54 -15.01
C ASN A 12 -6.27 -56.08 -14.95
N GLU A 13 -7.55 -55.84 -15.10
CA GLU A 13 -8.19 -54.58 -14.80
C GLU A 13 -8.29 -54.43 -13.28
N ALA A 14 -7.36 -53.67 -12.69
CA ALA A 14 -7.54 -53.13 -11.37
C ALA A 14 -8.49 -51.93 -11.48
N SER A 15 -9.74 -52.10 -11.09
CA SER A 15 -10.74 -51.06 -11.00
C SER A 15 -10.32 -50.04 -9.94
N ALA A 16 -9.75 -48.89 -10.36
CA ALA A 16 -9.60 -47.73 -9.53
C ALA A 16 -10.99 -47.17 -9.22
N LYS A 17 -11.43 -47.29 -7.97
CA LYS A 17 -12.62 -46.63 -7.46
C LYS A 17 -12.39 -45.13 -7.56
N LYS A 18 -13.15 -44.45 -8.43
CA LYS A 18 -13.30 -42.99 -8.42
C LYS A 18 -13.78 -42.55 -7.05
N PRO A 19 -13.22 -41.46 -6.48
CA PRO A 19 -13.79 -40.86 -5.28
C PRO A 19 -15.22 -40.41 -5.59
N LYS A 20 -16.14 -40.77 -4.74
CA LYS A 20 -17.52 -40.28 -4.80
C LYS A 20 -17.51 -38.77 -4.79
N ASP A 21 -18.03 -38.16 -5.86
CA ASP A 21 -18.42 -36.76 -5.89
C ASP A 21 -19.23 -36.46 -4.62
N SER A 22 -18.63 -35.75 -3.70
CA SER A 22 -19.38 -35.09 -2.64
C SER A 22 -20.22 -34.03 -3.34
N LYS A 23 -21.49 -34.33 -3.56
CA LYS A 23 -22.48 -33.34 -3.98
C LYS A 23 -22.35 -32.17 -3.02
N ARG A 24 -21.77 -31.05 -3.48
CA ARG A 24 -21.95 -29.75 -2.86
C ARG A 24 -23.44 -29.46 -2.94
N VAL A 25 -24.17 -29.80 -1.89
CA VAL A 25 -25.51 -29.30 -1.65
C VAL A 25 -25.37 -27.79 -1.53
N ARG A 26 -25.87 -27.06 -2.50
CA ARG A 26 -26.04 -25.61 -2.36
C ARG A 26 -27.11 -25.44 -1.28
N PRO A 27 -26.84 -24.74 -0.18
CA PRO A 27 -27.88 -24.48 0.82
C PRO A 27 -28.74 -23.32 0.33
N ALA A 28 -29.51 -23.54 -0.74
CA ALA A 28 -30.45 -22.54 -1.25
C ALA A 28 -31.76 -22.50 -0.44
N ASP A 29 -32.02 -23.52 0.38
CA ASP A 29 -33.32 -23.72 1.01
C ASP A 29 -33.27 -23.80 2.55
N GLU A 30 -32.13 -23.67 3.20
CA GLU A 30 -32.12 -23.39 4.63
C GLU A 30 -32.45 -21.92 4.83
N GLN A 31 -33.74 -21.64 5.06
CA GLN A 31 -34.15 -20.38 5.64
C GLN A 31 -33.29 -20.14 6.87
N ILE A 32 -32.55 -19.02 6.84
CA ILE A 32 -31.88 -18.52 8.02
C ILE A 32 -32.94 -18.45 9.08
N GLU A 33 -32.87 -19.27 10.12
CA GLU A 33 -33.57 -19.02 11.38
C GLU A 33 -33.00 -17.71 11.96
N LEU A 34 -33.39 -16.64 11.34
CA LEU A 34 -33.43 -15.34 11.96
C LEU A 34 -34.39 -15.52 13.09
N LEU A 35 -33.93 -15.42 14.34
CA LEU A 35 -34.71 -15.49 15.58
C LEU A 35 -36.19 -15.30 15.30
N ASP A 36 -36.98 -16.35 15.43
CA ASP A 36 -38.39 -16.38 15.05
C ASP A 36 -39.12 -15.10 15.48
N PRO A 37 -39.89 -14.47 14.60
CA PRO A 37 -40.66 -13.30 14.97
C PRO A 37 -41.74 -13.75 15.93
N VAL A 38 -41.58 -13.46 17.21
CA VAL A 38 -42.68 -13.52 18.15
C VAL A 38 -43.76 -12.58 17.61
N SER A 39 -44.80 -13.17 17.04
CA SER A 39 -45.98 -12.47 16.58
C SER A 39 -46.71 -11.85 17.77
N LYS A 40 -46.46 -10.57 18.05
CA LYS A 40 -47.38 -9.68 18.73
C LYS A 40 -47.31 -8.30 18.09
N LYS A 41 -48.45 -7.87 17.51
CA LYS A 41 -48.72 -6.50 17.09
C LYS A 41 -48.59 -5.58 18.31
N GLY A 42 -47.39 -5.01 18.46
CA GLY A 42 -47.10 -3.92 19.38
C GLY A 42 -46.09 -3.02 18.72
N SER A 43 -46.35 -1.73 18.61
CA SER A 43 -45.44 -0.75 18.06
C SER A 43 -44.08 -0.84 18.77
N LEU A 44 -43.02 -1.20 18.04
CA LEU A 44 -41.64 -1.27 18.53
C LEU A 44 -41.13 0.16 18.80
N LYS A 45 -41.37 0.67 19.99
CA LYS A 45 -40.87 1.98 20.46
C LYS A 45 -39.52 1.82 21.18
N THR A 46 -38.55 1.13 20.58
CA THR A 46 -37.20 1.17 21.11
C THR A 46 -36.48 2.36 20.44
N ASP A 47 -36.01 3.27 21.28
CA ASP A 47 -35.28 4.43 20.80
C ASP A 47 -33.92 4.02 20.22
N ILE A 48 -33.72 4.29 18.93
CA ILE A 48 -32.47 4.04 18.20
C ILE A 48 -31.71 5.32 17.89
N SER A 49 -32.23 6.48 18.37
CA SER A 49 -31.61 7.79 18.10
C SER A 49 -30.14 7.92 18.53
N PRO A 50 -29.66 7.21 19.57
CA PRO A 50 -28.22 7.24 19.89
C PRO A 50 -27.33 6.60 18.83
N PHE A 51 -27.88 5.74 17.99
CA PHE A 51 -27.11 4.90 17.04
C PHE A 51 -27.32 5.29 15.58
N VAL A 52 -28.32 6.12 15.26
CA VAL A 52 -28.59 6.56 13.90
C VAL A 52 -28.83 8.06 13.87
N SER A 53 -28.20 8.76 12.96
CA SER A 53 -28.28 10.23 12.84
C SER A 53 -29.65 10.74 12.40
N ASN A 54 -30.48 9.89 11.79
CA ASN A 54 -31.82 10.23 11.30
C ASN A 54 -32.75 9.02 11.43
N VAL A 55 -33.64 9.06 12.44
CA VAL A 55 -34.55 7.97 12.74
C VAL A 55 -35.66 7.83 11.69
N GLU A 56 -36.14 8.95 11.13
CA GLU A 56 -37.28 8.99 10.21
C GLU A 56 -36.89 8.88 8.74
N GLY A 57 -35.72 9.43 8.37
CA GLY A 57 -35.26 9.48 6.98
C GLY A 57 -34.76 8.14 6.45
N ASN A 58 -34.67 8.03 5.13
CA ASN A 58 -34.17 6.84 4.43
C ASN A 58 -32.64 6.79 4.34
N VAL A 59 -31.95 7.91 4.61
CA VAL A 59 -30.49 8.03 4.64
C VAL A 59 -30.07 8.47 6.03
N TYR A 60 -29.13 7.76 6.63
CA TYR A 60 -28.64 8.00 7.99
C TYR A 60 -27.24 7.46 8.19
N ALA A 61 -26.47 8.11 9.06
CA ALA A 61 -25.21 7.59 9.55
C ALA A 61 -25.44 6.64 10.75
N ILE A 62 -24.55 5.71 10.95
CA ILE A 62 -24.54 4.75 12.05
C ILE A 62 -23.33 5.03 12.92
N THR A 63 -23.52 5.04 14.25
CA THR A 63 -22.46 5.34 15.20
C THR A 63 -22.73 4.62 16.53
N GLY A 64 -21.70 4.49 17.38
CA GLY A 64 -21.84 4.02 18.75
C GLY A 64 -22.20 2.55 18.93
N LEU A 65 -22.06 1.71 17.90
CA LEU A 65 -22.25 0.26 17.95
C LEU A 65 -20.91 -0.47 17.81
N PRO A 66 -20.78 -1.69 18.39
CA PRO A 66 -19.63 -2.54 18.14
C PRO A 66 -19.46 -2.85 16.63
N GLU A 67 -18.23 -2.84 16.14
CA GLU A 67 -17.91 -2.98 14.71
C GLU A 67 -18.44 -4.29 14.10
N GLU A 68 -18.21 -5.43 14.77
CA GLU A 68 -18.72 -6.72 14.29
C GLU A 68 -20.25 -6.79 14.32
N PHE A 69 -20.91 -6.02 15.23
CA PHE A 69 -22.36 -5.95 15.27
C PHE A 69 -22.91 -5.11 14.10
N ILE A 70 -22.25 -4.02 13.71
CA ILE A 70 -22.61 -3.25 12.50
C ILE A 70 -22.53 -4.16 11.27
N ALA A 71 -21.45 -4.92 11.11
CA ALA A 71 -21.30 -5.88 10.03
C ALA A 71 -22.41 -6.94 10.02
N THR A 72 -22.79 -7.44 11.19
CA THR A 72 -23.88 -8.39 11.36
C THR A 72 -25.23 -7.80 10.93
N LEU A 73 -25.55 -6.56 11.32
CA LEU A 73 -26.77 -5.87 10.92
C LEU A 73 -26.86 -5.71 9.40
N PHE A 74 -25.78 -5.34 8.73
CA PHE A 74 -25.75 -5.26 7.26
C PHE A 74 -25.94 -6.62 6.59
N ALA A 75 -25.39 -7.68 7.16
CA ALA A 75 -25.62 -9.03 6.66
C ALA A 75 -27.08 -9.47 6.80
N TRP A 76 -27.76 -9.13 7.90
CA TRP A 76 -29.18 -9.42 8.08
C TRP A 76 -30.06 -8.68 7.08
N VAL A 77 -29.79 -7.39 6.84
CA VAL A 77 -30.52 -6.58 5.85
C VAL A 77 -30.48 -7.21 4.46
N SER A 78 -29.36 -7.81 4.06
CA SER A 78 -29.21 -8.45 2.75
C SER A 78 -30.05 -9.72 2.57
N ARG A 79 -30.62 -10.27 3.65
CA ARG A 79 -31.32 -11.57 3.67
C ARG A 79 -32.70 -11.52 4.32
N SER A 80 -33.24 -10.32 4.52
CA SER A 80 -34.50 -10.09 5.21
C SER A 80 -35.27 -8.95 4.53
N ASN A 81 -36.59 -8.99 4.63
CA ASN A 81 -37.46 -7.90 4.19
C ASN A 81 -37.57 -6.76 5.22
N LYS A 82 -36.89 -6.89 6.38
CA LYS A 82 -36.85 -5.85 7.41
C LYS A 82 -35.76 -4.83 7.08
N SER A 83 -36.00 -3.55 7.43
CA SER A 83 -35.01 -2.51 7.32
C SER A 83 -33.88 -2.67 8.35
N PHE A 84 -32.75 -2.01 8.14
CA PHE A 84 -31.66 -1.92 9.14
C PHE A 84 -32.21 -1.41 10.50
N LYS A 85 -33.02 -0.37 10.49
CA LYS A 85 -33.62 0.20 11.70
C LYS A 85 -34.50 -0.79 12.43
N ASP A 86 -35.23 -1.64 11.72
CA ASP A 86 -36.08 -2.68 12.34
C ASP A 86 -35.25 -3.79 12.96
N HIS A 87 -34.18 -4.22 12.30
CA HIS A 87 -33.22 -5.18 12.86
C HIS A 87 -32.56 -4.62 14.12
N LEU A 88 -32.13 -3.34 14.08
CA LEU A 88 -31.53 -2.68 15.23
C LEU A 88 -32.51 -2.58 16.39
N ARG A 89 -33.77 -2.10 16.14
CA ARG A 89 -34.81 -2.04 17.16
C ARG A 89 -35.09 -3.41 17.77
N GLN A 90 -35.15 -4.45 16.95
CA GLN A 90 -35.39 -5.81 17.44
C GLN A 90 -34.22 -6.30 18.30
N ALA A 91 -32.99 -6.11 17.86
CA ALA A 91 -31.82 -6.53 18.61
C ALA A 91 -31.69 -5.84 19.98
N LEU A 92 -32.10 -4.56 20.07
CA LEU A 92 -32.14 -3.80 21.32
C LEU A 92 -33.30 -4.19 22.22
N LYS A 93 -34.47 -4.50 21.64
CA LYS A 93 -35.69 -4.86 22.39
C LYS A 93 -35.60 -6.23 23.07
N ASP A 94 -35.00 -7.22 22.39
CA ASP A 94 -34.92 -8.59 22.89
C ASP A 94 -34.26 -8.71 24.28
N LYS A 95 -33.71 -7.61 24.81
CA LYS A 95 -32.94 -7.62 26.05
C LYS A 95 -33.21 -6.51 27.08
N ASN A 96 -34.30 -5.74 26.99
CA ASN A 96 -34.58 -4.64 27.94
C ASN A 96 -33.37 -3.70 28.16
N ILE A 97 -32.67 -3.35 27.09
CA ILE A 97 -31.43 -2.59 27.17
C ILE A 97 -31.76 -1.12 27.47
N GLU A 98 -31.71 -0.73 28.73
CA GLU A 98 -31.35 0.62 29.14
C GLU A 98 -29.83 0.75 28.91
N VAL A 99 -29.42 1.72 28.13
CA VAL A 99 -28.07 1.87 27.54
C VAL A 99 -26.96 2.05 28.60
N PRO A 100 -26.37 1.01 29.15
CA PRO A 100 -25.05 1.03 29.76
C PRO A 100 -24.03 0.17 28.96
N LEU A 101 -22.75 0.41 29.14
CA LEU A 101 -21.63 -0.30 28.51
C LEU A 101 -21.71 -1.85 28.57
N GLU A 102 -22.44 -2.41 29.54
CA GLU A 102 -22.65 -3.86 29.67
C GLU A 102 -23.50 -4.48 28.57
N SER A 103 -24.35 -3.69 27.93
CA SER A 103 -25.21 -4.10 26.82
C SER A 103 -24.42 -4.42 25.54
N PHE A 104 -23.26 -3.82 25.35
CA PHE A 104 -22.40 -4.07 24.19
C PHE A 104 -21.81 -5.48 24.19
N LYS A 105 -21.52 -6.07 25.37
CA LYS A 105 -21.01 -7.45 25.49
C LYS A 105 -21.96 -8.48 24.89
N GLU A 106 -23.24 -8.28 25.02
CA GLU A 106 -24.24 -9.21 24.52
C GLU A 106 -24.50 -9.06 23.02
N LEU A 107 -24.37 -7.83 22.49
CA LEU A 107 -24.39 -7.60 21.05
C LEU A 107 -23.14 -8.22 20.40
N ASP A 108 -21.99 -8.12 21.05
CA ASP A 108 -20.75 -8.78 20.62
C ASP A 108 -20.89 -10.30 20.58
N GLU A 109 -21.52 -10.93 21.59
CA GLU A 109 -21.74 -12.39 21.61
C GLU A 109 -22.67 -12.87 20.48
N LYS A 110 -23.73 -12.10 20.15
CA LYS A 110 -24.58 -12.38 19.00
C LYS A 110 -23.80 -12.23 17.68
N ALA A 111 -23.00 -11.16 17.55
CA ALA A 111 -22.15 -10.93 16.38
C ALA A 111 -21.13 -12.04 16.22
N LYS A 112 -20.45 -12.47 17.29
CA LYS A 112 -19.50 -13.58 17.27
C LYS A 112 -20.12 -14.86 16.73
N LYS A 113 -21.28 -15.28 17.27
CA LYS A 113 -21.99 -16.48 16.79
C LYS A 113 -22.38 -16.38 15.33
N PHE A 114 -22.82 -15.20 14.88
CA PHE A 114 -23.13 -14.96 13.48
C PHE A 114 -21.88 -15.08 12.59
N HIS A 115 -20.80 -14.41 12.94
CA HIS A 115 -19.56 -14.43 12.15
C HIS A 115 -18.89 -15.80 12.14
N GLU A 116 -18.92 -16.55 13.25
CA GLU A 116 -18.43 -17.92 13.30
C GLU A 116 -19.17 -18.83 12.31
N LYS A 117 -20.49 -18.73 12.27
CA LYS A 117 -21.30 -19.54 11.37
C LYS A 117 -21.20 -19.07 9.91
N TRP A 118 -21.42 -17.80 9.65
CA TRP A 118 -21.65 -17.28 8.30
C TRP A 118 -20.42 -16.72 7.61
N THR A 119 -19.63 -15.91 8.29
CA THR A 119 -18.46 -15.26 7.69
C THR A 119 -17.28 -16.22 7.59
N VAL A 120 -17.03 -16.98 8.65
CA VAL A 120 -15.93 -17.93 8.72
C VAL A 120 -16.33 -19.31 8.17
N GLY A 121 -17.49 -19.84 8.58
CA GLY A 121 -17.96 -21.18 8.19
C GLY A 121 -18.37 -21.27 6.71
N TYR A 122 -19.09 -20.29 6.19
CA TYR A 122 -19.61 -20.28 4.81
C TYR A 122 -18.83 -19.39 3.84
N GLY A 123 -17.77 -18.69 4.29
CA GLY A 123 -16.91 -17.89 3.44
C GLY A 123 -17.49 -16.57 2.93
N HIS A 124 -18.50 -16.00 3.60
CA HIS A 124 -19.08 -14.70 3.28
C HIS A 124 -18.16 -13.56 3.74
N SER A 125 -16.95 -13.50 3.19
CA SER A 125 -15.91 -12.55 3.61
C SER A 125 -16.26 -11.08 3.34
N SER A 126 -17.20 -10.78 2.45
CA SER A 126 -17.66 -9.39 2.21
C SER A 126 -18.34 -8.77 3.45
N VAL A 127 -18.91 -9.57 4.33
CA VAL A 127 -19.47 -9.07 5.60
C VAL A 127 -18.38 -8.49 6.50
N ALA A 128 -17.18 -9.05 6.46
CA ALA A 128 -16.05 -8.56 7.24
C ALA A 128 -15.53 -7.18 6.80
N GLU A 129 -15.96 -6.70 5.63
CA GLU A 129 -15.59 -5.36 5.12
C GLU A 129 -16.37 -4.23 5.83
N HIS A 130 -17.44 -4.54 6.56
CA HIS A 130 -18.22 -3.56 7.29
C HIS A 130 -17.71 -3.25 8.70
N ALA A 131 -16.87 -4.12 9.28
CA ALA A 131 -16.25 -3.91 10.58
C ALA A 131 -14.85 -3.33 10.42
N THR A 132 -14.50 -2.30 11.18
CA THR A 132 -13.22 -1.58 11.08
C THR A 132 -12.43 -1.64 12.38
N ALA A 133 -11.10 -1.52 12.29
CA ALA A 133 -10.23 -1.33 13.45
C ALA A 133 -9.13 -0.31 13.15
N HIS A 134 -8.80 0.47 14.19
CA HIS A 134 -7.74 1.46 14.19
C HIS A 134 -6.59 0.96 15.05
N VAL A 135 -5.35 1.07 14.58
CA VAL A 135 -4.15 0.63 15.30
C VAL A 135 -3.08 1.70 15.26
N GLY A 136 -2.53 2.04 16.41
CA GLY A 136 -1.28 2.80 16.52
C GLY A 136 -0.10 1.84 16.68
N ILE A 137 1.00 2.09 15.96
CA ILE A 137 2.22 1.30 16.03
C ILE A 137 3.40 2.25 16.27
N GLU A 138 4.16 2.00 17.32
CA GLU A 138 5.33 2.78 17.70
C GLU A 138 6.58 1.90 17.67
N LYS A 139 7.74 2.53 17.43
CA LYS A 139 9.05 1.85 17.45
C LYS A 139 9.15 0.67 16.48
N ILE A 140 8.57 0.81 15.31
CA ILE A 140 8.76 -0.11 14.19
C ILE A 140 9.88 0.44 13.30
N SER A 141 10.74 -0.41 12.73
CA SER A 141 11.75 0.03 11.78
C SER A 141 11.12 0.54 10.47
N ARG A 142 11.83 1.39 9.74
CA ARG A 142 11.44 1.84 8.40
C ARG A 142 11.28 0.65 7.43
N LEU A 143 12.13 -0.38 7.59
CA LEU A 143 12.05 -1.59 6.80
C LEU A 143 10.73 -2.33 7.05
N ALA A 144 10.42 -2.62 8.30
CA ALA A 144 9.19 -3.34 8.65
C ALA A 144 7.93 -2.50 8.38
N SER A 145 7.99 -1.17 8.53
CA SER A 145 6.85 -0.30 8.18
C SER A 145 6.53 -0.34 6.68
N ALA A 146 7.55 -0.34 5.81
CA ALA A 146 7.36 -0.47 4.36
C ALA A 146 6.72 -1.82 3.97
N GLU A 147 7.14 -2.92 4.59
CA GLU A 147 6.52 -4.23 4.37
C GLU A 147 5.06 -4.25 4.81
N LEU A 148 4.76 -3.65 5.97
CA LEU A 148 3.39 -3.56 6.47
C LEU A 148 2.50 -2.73 5.54
N GLU A 149 2.99 -1.60 5.04
CA GLU A 149 2.25 -0.75 4.10
C GLU A 149 1.94 -1.46 2.78
N LEU A 150 2.87 -2.27 2.29
CA LEU A 150 2.71 -3.07 1.06
C LEU A 150 1.89 -4.35 1.27
N SER A 151 1.60 -4.74 2.50
CA SER A 151 0.93 -6.01 2.81
C SER A 151 -0.51 -6.08 2.30
N ASN A 152 -1.18 -4.93 2.15
CA ASN A 152 -2.53 -4.84 1.56
C ASN A 152 -2.83 -3.42 1.06
N PRO A 153 -3.37 -3.24 -0.18
CA PRO A 153 -3.64 -1.92 -0.75
C PRO A 153 -4.81 -1.18 -0.09
N PHE A 154 -5.64 -1.85 0.72
CA PHE A 154 -6.80 -1.25 1.39
C PHE A 154 -6.51 -0.73 2.80
N LEU A 155 -5.25 -0.69 3.21
CA LEU A 155 -4.83 -0.07 4.45
C LEU A 155 -4.80 1.46 4.30
N SER A 156 -5.43 2.18 5.24
CA SER A 156 -5.26 3.62 5.37
C SER A 156 -4.17 3.88 6.40
N ILE A 157 -3.11 4.61 5.99
CA ILE A 157 -1.88 4.73 6.77
C ILE A 157 -1.44 6.19 6.86
N THR A 158 -1.07 6.60 8.07
CA THR A 158 -0.34 7.85 8.34
C THR A 158 0.91 7.50 9.12
N GLU A 159 2.08 7.79 8.55
CA GLU A 159 3.37 7.51 9.16
C GLU A 159 4.11 8.79 9.53
N TYR A 160 4.90 8.71 10.61
CA TYR A 160 5.82 9.76 11.03
C TYR A 160 6.78 10.18 9.92
N SER A 161 6.88 11.47 9.69
CA SER A 161 7.68 12.01 8.60
C SER A 161 9.07 12.43 9.05
N GLN A 162 10.10 11.75 8.58
CA GLN A 162 11.50 12.15 8.74
C GLN A 162 11.86 13.43 7.92
N ARG A 163 10.96 13.96 7.11
CA ARG A 163 11.16 15.24 6.41
C ARG A 163 10.95 16.43 7.32
N TYR A 164 10.09 16.30 8.34
CA TYR A 164 9.66 17.40 9.18
C TYR A 164 10.09 17.27 10.63
N GLN A 165 10.50 16.07 11.03
CA GLN A 165 10.85 15.77 12.41
C GLN A 165 12.19 15.06 12.50
N LYS A 166 13.05 15.50 13.42
CA LYS A 166 14.35 14.87 13.68
C LYS A 166 14.13 13.53 14.42
N PRO A 167 14.60 12.39 13.90
CA PRO A 167 14.60 11.14 14.61
C PRO A 167 15.40 11.22 15.91
N LYS A 168 15.05 10.37 16.89
CA LYS A 168 15.76 10.33 18.17
C LYS A 168 16.97 9.41 18.09
N ARG A 169 18.10 9.82 18.66
CA ARG A 169 19.30 8.99 18.83
C ARG A 169 18.94 7.76 19.67
N GLY A 170 19.42 6.56 19.28
CA GLY A 170 19.07 5.30 19.91
C GLY A 170 17.70 4.74 19.52
N GLY A 171 16.94 5.46 18.66
CA GLY A 171 15.66 5.02 18.13
C GLY A 171 15.84 4.19 16.87
N TRP A 172 16.35 2.97 16.99
CA TRP A 172 16.53 2.01 15.90
C TRP A 172 16.33 0.57 16.36
N HIS A 173 16.05 -0.32 15.42
CA HIS A 173 15.96 -1.74 15.63
C HIS A 173 17.29 -2.40 15.29
N ASN A 174 17.91 -3.08 16.25
CA ASN A 174 19.07 -3.94 15.99
C ASN A 174 18.59 -5.39 15.86
N PRO A 175 18.60 -5.97 14.65
CA PRO A 175 18.08 -7.32 14.42
C PRO A 175 18.99 -8.42 14.99
N ILE A 176 20.25 -8.09 15.30
CA ILE A 176 21.25 -9.03 15.80
C ILE A 176 21.04 -9.28 17.30
N LYS A 177 21.11 -10.53 17.73
CA LYS A 177 20.99 -10.87 19.15
C LYS A 177 22.16 -10.31 19.96
N LYS A 178 21.90 -9.72 21.14
CA LYS A 178 22.89 -9.08 22.04
C LYS A 178 24.11 -9.95 22.37
N ARG A 179 23.98 -11.29 22.36
CA ARG A 179 25.06 -12.24 22.60
C ARG A 179 26.05 -12.40 21.43
N SER A 180 25.68 -11.97 20.24
CA SER A 180 26.55 -12.02 19.06
C SER A 180 27.59 -10.91 19.12
N LYS A 181 28.80 -11.19 18.63
CA LYS A 181 29.86 -10.18 18.46
C LYS A 181 29.42 -9.08 17.49
N LEU A 182 28.66 -9.44 16.45
CA LEU A 182 28.15 -8.52 15.44
C LEU A 182 27.13 -7.52 15.99
N TYR A 183 26.47 -7.81 17.12
CA TYR A 183 25.55 -6.87 17.76
C TYR A 183 26.21 -5.50 18.00
N LYS A 184 27.41 -5.51 18.58
CA LYS A 184 28.14 -4.25 18.86
C LYS A 184 28.58 -3.54 17.59
N GLU A 185 28.96 -4.28 16.55
CA GLU A 185 29.37 -3.69 15.27
C GLU A 185 28.20 -2.99 14.59
N VAL A 186 27.04 -3.65 14.54
CA VAL A 186 25.81 -3.05 14.01
C VAL A 186 25.40 -1.83 14.83
N GLU A 187 25.46 -1.92 16.16
CA GLU A 187 25.14 -0.80 17.07
C GLU A 187 26.07 0.39 16.84
N ASN A 188 27.38 0.14 16.74
CA ASN A 188 28.36 1.18 16.46
C ASN A 188 28.11 1.84 15.09
N PHE A 189 27.80 1.06 14.06
CA PHE A 189 27.44 1.60 12.75
C PHE A 189 26.22 2.52 12.82
N TYR A 190 25.18 2.15 13.58
CA TYR A 190 24.00 3.02 13.74
C TYR A 190 24.36 4.32 14.48
N HIS A 191 25.23 4.29 15.46
CA HIS A 191 25.75 5.50 16.10
C HIS A 191 26.51 6.38 15.12
N GLU A 192 27.43 5.81 14.32
CA GLU A 192 28.20 6.53 13.31
C GLU A 192 27.30 7.14 12.20
N ALA A 193 26.29 6.41 11.75
CA ALA A 193 25.32 6.91 10.79
C ALA A 193 24.50 8.07 11.37
N PHE A 194 24.17 8.01 12.66
CA PHE A 194 23.47 9.09 13.35
C PHE A 194 24.37 10.30 13.60
N ASP A 195 25.64 10.11 13.93
CA ASP A 195 26.63 11.20 14.01
C ASP A 195 26.78 11.90 12.65
N ALA A 196 26.87 11.14 11.56
CA ALA A 196 26.90 11.70 10.21
C ALA A 196 25.61 12.48 9.87
N PHE A 197 24.46 11.99 10.29
CA PHE A 197 23.19 12.68 10.13
C PHE A 197 23.18 14.03 10.84
N GLU A 198 23.64 14.10 12.10
CA GLU A 198 23.71 15.36 12.86
C GLU A 198 24.72 16.33 12.23
N ASN A 199 25.90 15.85 11.85
CA ASN A 199 26.93 16.65 11.16
C ASN A 199 26.41 17.21 9.82
N LEU A 200 25.65 16.42 9.05
CA LEU A 200 25.02 16.88 7.81
C LEU A 200 23.97 17.95 8.07
N ILE A 201 23.16 17.83 9.12
CA ILE A 201 22.18 18.87 9.48
C ILE A 201 22.89 20.18 9.76
N ASP A 202 23.91 20.16 10.63
CA ASP A 202 24.64 21.38 11.04
C ASP A 202 25.35 22.02 9.85
N GLY A 203 26.02 21.23 9.02
CA GLY A 203 26.71 21.72 7.83
C GLY A 203 25.76 22.28 6.77
N LEU A 204 24.67 21.54 6.47
CA LEU A 204 23.65 21.99 5.51
C LEU A 204 22.92 23.24 5.99
N TYR A 205 22.49 23.26 7.25
CA TYR A 205 21.79 24.42 7.81
C TYR A 205 22.68 25.68 7.79
N THR A 206 23.95 25.53 8.16
CA THR A 206 24.94 26.62 8.09
C THR A 206 25.10 27.14 6.67
N HIS A 207 25.26 26.23 5.70
CA HIS A 207 25.38 26.59 4.29
C HIS A 207 24.13 27.30 3.74
N LEU A 208 22.94 26.72 3.98
CA LEU A 208 21.66 27.27 3.52
C LEU A 208 21.36 28.62 4.17
N LYS A 209 21.64 28.76 5.48
CA LYS A 209 21.46 30.02 6.20
C LYS A 209 22.37 31.13 5.63
N LYS A 210 23.63 30.81 5.33
CA LYS A 210 24.55 31.74 4.68
C LYS A 210 24.00 32.20 3.33
N GLN A 211 23.62 31.28 2.46
CA GLN A 211 23.02 31.61 1.16
C GLN A 211 21.79 32.48 1.27
N TYR A 212 20.94 32.21 2.26
CA TYR A 212 19.73 33.00 2.52
C TYR A 212 20.08 34.44 2.99
N VAL A 213 20.98 34.60 3.95
CA VAL A 213 21.40 35.91 4.43
C VAL A 213 22.06 36.76 3.33
N ASP A 214 22.72 36.11 2.38
CA ASP A 214 23.35 36.77 1.21
C ASP A 214 22.35 37.03 0.06
N SER A 215 21.05 36.71 0.22
CA SER A 215 20.03 36.80 -0.84
C SER A 215 19.21 38.08 -0.76
N ALA A 216 18.64 38.52 -1.90
CA ALA A 216 17.70 39.62 -1.96
C ALA A 216 16.43 39.34 -1.11
N GLU A 217 15.98 38.09 -1.02
CA GLU A 217 14.83 37.70 -0.19
C GLU A 217 15.03 38.05 1.30
N TYR A 218 16.24 37.90 1.81
CA TYR A 218 16.56 38.27 3.17
C TYR A 218 16.51 39.80 3.36
N GLU A 219 17.09 40.55 2.43
CA GLU A 219 17.09 42.04 2.47
C GLU A 219 15.64 42.59 2.49
N ASP A 220 14.72 41.93 1.73
CA ASP A 220 13.31 42.34 1.66
C ASP A 220 12.53 42.13 2.97
N ILE A 221 12.93 41.13 3.78
CA ILE A 221 12.15 40.75 5.00
C ILE A 221 12.96 40.83 6.31
N LYS A 222 14.22 41.29 6.30
CA LYS A 222 15.11 41.29 7.48
C LYS A 222 14.54 42.02 8.69
N ASP A 223 13.65 42.98 8.49
CA ASP A 223 13.01 43.78 9.56
C ASP A 223 11.76 43.09 10.11
N ASP A 224 11.25 42.04 9.48
CA ASP A 224 10.18 41.16 9.98
C ASP A 224 10.75 39.89 10.62
N GLN A 225 11.02 39.93 11.92
CA GLN A 225 11.60 38.78 12.64
C GLN A 225 10.78 37.50 12.51
N LYS A 226 9.44 37.59 12.43
CA LYS A 226 8.58 36.37 12.25
C LYS A 226 8.76 35.75 10.87
N ALA A 227 8.88 36.57 9.83
CA ALA A 227 9.13 36.07 8.47
C ALA A 227 10.52 35.42 8.38
N VAL A 228 11.55 36.06 8.99
CA VAL A 228 12.90 35.51 9.07
C VAL A 228 12.91 34.18 9.82
N ASP A 229 12.30 34.08 11.00
CA ASP A 229 12.25 32.86 11.80
C ASP A 229 11.54 31.72 11.04
N LYS A 230 10.40 32.02 10.39
CA LYS A 230 9.68 31.08 9.56
C LYS A 230 10.55 30.52 8.41
N LYS A 231 11.36 31.39 7.78
CA LYS A 231 12.27 30.99 6.72
C LYS A 231 13.40 30.11 7.26
N LEU A 232 14.01 30.47 8.38
CA LEU A 232 15.05 29.67 9.04
C LEU A 232 14.55 28.29 9.43
N ASP A 233 13.32 28.17 9.95
CA ASP A 233 12.67 26.88 10.22
C ASP A 233 12.47 26.05 8.94
N ALA A 234 12.10 26.69 7.84
CA ALA A 234 11.99 26.01 6.56
C ALA A 234 13.34 25.49 6.05
N LEU A 235 14.42 26.27 6.19
CA LEU A 235 15.78 25.84 5.83
C LEU A 235 16.26 24.68 6.70
N LEU A 236 15.95 24.70 8.00
CA LEU A 236 16.26 23.57 8.89
C LEU A 236 15.53 22.28 8.48
N LYS A 237 14.27 22.36 8.05
CA LYS A 237 13.52 21.23 7.52
C LYS A 237 14.13 20.68 6.21
N LEU A 238 14.64 21.56 5.34
CA LEU A 238 15.38 21.12 4.14
C LEU A 238 16.69 20.40 4.53
N ALA A 239 17.38 20.85 5.58
CA ALA A 239 18.55 20.14 6.09
C ALA A 239 18.18 18.75 6.63
N PHE A 240 17.08 18.60 7.38
CA PHE A 240 16.57 17.28 7.82
C PHE A 240 16.22 16.39 6.64
N GLU A 241 15.53 16.93 5.64
CA GLU A 241 15.10 16.18 4.45
C GLU A 241 16.27 15.54 3.72
N ASP A 242 17.40 16.23 3.60
CA ASP A 242 18.57 15.71 2.89
C ASP A 242 19.51 14.92 3.80
N ALA A 243 19.74 15.37 5.04
CA ALA A 243 20.62 14.65 5.96
C ALA A 243 20.14 13.23 6.25
N ARG A 244 18.83 12.97 6.25
CA ARG A 244 18.26 11.62 6.50
C ARG A 244 18.72 10.54 5.52
N TYR A 245 19.36 10.91 4.40
CA TYR A 245 19.85 9.96 3.42
C TYR A 245 20.94 9.03 3.97
N VAL A 246 21.67 9.42 5.02
CA VAL A 246 22.63 8.56 5.72
C VAL A 246 22.00 7.68 6.81
N LEU A 247 20.72 7.83 7.11
CA LEU A 247 20.06 7.01 8.11
C LEU A 247 19.71 5.62 7.57
N PRO A 248 19.97 4.56 8.36
CA PRO A 248 19.66 3.18 7.97
C PRO A 248 18.17 2.88 8.05
N LEU A 249 17.72 1.85 7.32
CA LEU A 249 16.34 1.35 7.35
C LEU A 249 15.93 0.78 8.72
N ALA A 250 16.89 0.54 9.59
CA ALA A 250 16.68 0.17 10.99
C ALA A 250 16.02 1.28 11.83
N MET A 251 16.08 2.56 11.39
CA MET A 251 15.52 3.68 12.17
C MET A 251 14.05 3.48 12.49
N HIS A 252 13.70 3.71 13.74
CA HIS A 252 12.31 3.63 14.19
C HIS A 252 11.44 4.73 13.58
N THR A 253 10.25 4.31 13.25
CA THR A 253 9.12 5.18 12.88
C THR A 253 7.91 4.83 13.74
N GLN A 254 6.81 5.53 13.54
CA GLN A 254 5.50 5.24 14.12
C GLN A 254 4.42 5.54 13.10
N LEU A 255 3.31 4.83 13.17
CA LEU A 255 2.22 4.99 12.23
C LEU A 255 0.87 4.70 12.88
N GLY A 256 -0.15 5.39 12.37
CA GLY A 256 -1.55 5.09 12.61
C GLY A 256 -2.15 4.41 11.39
N MET A 257 -2.91 3.35 11.62
CA MET A 257 -3.52 2.53 10.56
C MET A 257 -4.99 2.31 10.81
N THR A 258 -5.75 2.30 9.73
CA THR A 258 -7.17 1.95 9.72
C THR A 258 -7.46 1.01 8.57
N ALA A 259 -8.18 -0.06 8.84
CA ALA A 259 -8.68 -0.95 7.80
C ALA A 259 -9.92 -1.73 8.27
N ASN A 260 -10.65 -2.30 7.32
CA ASN A 260 -11.72 -3.24 7.63
C ASN A 260 -11.18 -4.64 7.97
N GLY A 261 -12.02 -5.48 8.56
CA GLY A 261 -11.63 -6.80 9.06
C GLY A 261 -11.06 -7.73 7.98
N ARG A 262 -11.55 -7.64 6.73
CA ARG A 262 -11.00 -8.41 5.62
C ARG A 262 -9.60 -7.95 5.24
N ALA A 263 -9.39 -6.63 5.10
CA ALA A 263 -8.09 -6.06 4.78
C ALA A 263 -7.07 -6.36 5.89
N TRP A 264 -7.46 -6.26 7.16
CA TRP A 264 -6.61 -6.64 8.30
C TRP A 264 -6.23 -8.12 8.27
N ARG A 265 -7.20 -9.03 8.04
CA ARG A 265 -6.93 -10.46 7.94
C ARG A 265 -5.90 -10.77 6.87
N ASP A 266 -6.09 -10.24 5.67
CA ASP A 266 -5.25 -10.52 4.51
C ASP A 266 -3.86 -9.84 4.65
N SER A 267 -3.83 -8.61 5.19
CA SER A 267 -2.59 -7.90 5.55
C SER A 267 -1.76 -8.69 6.55
N LEU A 268 -2.35 -9.13 7.66
CA LEU A 268 -1.65 -9.86 8.70
C LEU A 268 -1.14 -11.23 8.22
N ALA A 269 -1.90 -11.92 7.34
CA ALA A 269 -1.42 -13.14 6.71
C ALA A 269 -0.19 -12.91 5.85
N THR A 270 -0.17 -11.82 5.06
CA THR A 270 0.97 -11.43 4.22
C THR A 270 2.15 -10.96 5.07
N PHE A 271 1.94 -10.05 6.00
CA PHE A 271 2.97 -9.45 6.82
C PHE A 271 3.64 -10.46 7.77
N SER A 272 2.86 -11.40 8.36
CA SER A 272 3.42 -12.50 9.16
C SER A 272 4.26 -13.50 8.35
N ASN A 273 4.16 -13.46 7.01
CA ASN A 273 4.97 -14.31 6.13
C ASN A 273 6.31 -13.66 5.73
N SER A 274 6.61 -12.47 6.25
CA SER A 274 7.88 -11.80 6.03
C SER A 274 9.07 -12.67 6.46
N ARG A 275 10.21 -12.50 5.80
CA ARG A 275 11.50 -13.09 6.20
C ARG A 275 12.09 -12.42 7.46
N HIS A 276 11.63 -11.19 7.79
CA HIS A 276 12.12 -10.41 8.92
C HIS A 276 11.37 -10.77 10.19
N LYS A 277 12.15 -11.09 11.23
CA LYS A 277 11.59 -11.48 12.52
C LYS A 277 10.81 -10.35 13.18
N GLU A 278 11.28 -9.10 13.06
CA GLU A 278 10.57 -7.92 13.55
C GLU A 278 9.16 -7.85 12.96
N SER A 279 9.03 -7.99 11.64
CA SER A 279 7.73 -7.95 10.93
C SER A 279 6.78 -9.03 11.43
N GLN A 280 7.29 -10.26 11.67
CA GLN A 280 6.49 -11.35 12.24
C GLN A 280 6.01 -11.02 13.66
N GLU A 281 6.89 -10.49 14.52
CA GLU A 281 6.57 -10.11 15.90
C GLU A 281 5.58 -8.93 15.97
N VAL A 282 5.74 -7.95 15.09
CA VAL A 282 4.80 -6.82 14.96
C VAL A 282 3.45 -7.32 14.45
N ALA A 283 3.40 -8.23 13.47
CA ALA A 283 2.15 -8.83 12.99
C ALA A 283 1.40 -9.57 14.11
N ASP A 284 2.11 -10.32 14.96
CA ASP A 284 1.52 -11.01 16.10
C ASP A 284 0.98 -10.04 17.16
N SER A 285 1.69 -8.94 17.39
CA SER A 285 1.25 -7.88 18.29
C SER A 285 -0.01 -7.18 17.77
N ILE A 286 -0.04 -6.80 16.49
CA ILE A 286 -1.21 -6.22 15.83
C ILE A 286 -2.40 -7.18 15.91
N ARG A 287 -2.20 -8.46 15.58
CA ARG A 287 -3.24 -9.49 15.65
C ARG A 287 -3.83 -9.60 17.05
N THR A 288 -2.98 -9.60 18.07
CA THR A 288 -3.40 -9.65 19.47
C THR A 288 -4.30 -8.47 19.85
N GLU A 289 -3.90 -7.26 19.46
CA GLU A 289 -4.67 -6.06 19.80
C GLU A 289 -5.97 -5.94 18.98
N ILE A 290 -5.92 -6.19 17.67
CA ILE A 290 -7.14 -6.14 16.84
C ILE A 290 -8.14 -7.24 17.24
N SER A 291 -7.67 -8.41 17.69
CA SER A 291 -8.57 -9.49 18.16
C SER A 291 -9.42 -9.08 19.36
N LYS A 292 -9.07 -8.01 20.08
CA LYS A 292 -9.91 -7.43 21.15
C LYS A 292 -11.11 -6.66 20.59
N VAL A 293 -11.01 -6.16 19.35
CA VAL A 293 -12.03 -5.37 18.64
C VAL A 293 -12.78 -6.23 17.61
N LEU A 294 -12.06 -7.10 16.90
CA LEU A 294 -12.57 -7.98 15.84
C LEU A 294 -12.24 -9.45 16.15
N PRO A 295 -12.82 -10.06 17.20
CA PRO A 295 -12.35 -11.35 17.71
C PRO A 295 -12.53 -12.52 16.75
N VAL A 296 -13.54 -12.50 15.89
CA VAL A 296 -13.87 -13.62 14.99
C VAL A 296 -13.29 -13.43 13.59
N LEU A 297 -13.26 -12.20 13.10
CA LEU A 297 -12.92 -11.90 11.70
C LEU A 297 -11.45 -12.14 11.38
N LEU A 298 -10.57 -12.21 12.40
CA LEU A 298 -9.14 -12.47 12.22
C LEU A 298 -8.74 -13.95 12.29
N LYS A 299 -9.68 -14.89 12.34
CA LYS A 299 -9.40 -16.33 12.49
C LYS A 299 -8.40 -16.88 11.46
N TYR A 300 -8.39 -16.36 10.24
CA TYR A 300 -7.50 -16.78 9.16
C TYR A 300 -6.45 -15.71 8.81
N SER A 301 -6.01 -14.94 9.78
CA SER A 301 -5.00 -13.88 9.61
C SER A 301 -3.55 -14.37 9.67
N THR A 302 -3.32 -15.68 9.65
CA THR A 302 -1.99 -16.29 9.56
C THR A 302 -1.75 -16.84 8.16
N PRO A 303 -0.49 -16.84 7.68
CA PRO A 303 -0.18 -17.35 6.35
C PRO A 303 -0.52 -18.85 6.24
N SER A 304 -1.10 -19.24 5.12
CA SER A 304 -1.37 -20.65 4.82
C SER A 304 -0.08 -21.44 4.61
N GLN A 305 -0.18 -22.77 4.68
CA GLN A 305 0.97 -23.65 4.36
C GLN A 305 1.48 -23.43 2.93
N TYR A 306 0.58 -23.15 1.99
CA TYR A 306 0.94 -22.82 0.60
C TYR A 306 1.79 -21.53 0.56
N GLN A 307 1.36 -20.44 1.19
CA GLN A 307 2.09 -19.18 1.20
C GLN A 307 3.50 -19.34 1.76
N ARG A 308 3.62 -19.98 2.94
CA ARG A 308 4.93 -20.26 3.57
C ARG A 308 5.85 -21.09 2.68
N ASN A 309 5.33 -22.20 2.13
CA ASN A 309 6.15 -23.10 1.32
C ASN A 309 6.49 -22.49 -0.04
N SER A 310 5.58 -21.74 -0.66
CA SER A 310 5.82 -21.08 -1.94
C SER A 310 6.94 -20.06 -1.81
N GLN A 311 6.87 -19.20 -0.79
CA GLN A 311 7.91 -18.20 -0.55
C GLN A 311 9.28 -18.86 -0.35
N LYS A 312 9.39 -19.86 0.54
CA LYS A 312 10.66 -20.57 0.76
C LYS A 312 11.22 -21.22 -0.50
N ARG A 313 10.34 -21.78 -1.37
CA ARG A 313 10.80 -22.34 -2.65
C ARG A 313 11.32 -21.26 -3.60
N MET A 314 10.64 -20.10 -3.68
CA MET A 314 11.09 -18.99 -4.53
C MET A 314 12.38 -18.38 -4.01
N GLU A 315 12.52 -18.18 -2.71
CA GLU A 315 13.78 -17.74 -2.10
C GLU A 315 14.92 -18.70 -2.44
N LYS A 316 14.74 -20.00 -2.25
CA LYS A 316 15.76 -21.00 -2.62
C LYS A 316 16.11 -21.00 -4.10
N LEU A 317 15.13 -20.76 -4.99
CA LEU A 317 15.37 -20.74 -6.43
C LEU A 317 16.13 -19.51 -6.89
N PHE A 318 15.84 -18.34 -6.32
CA PHE A 318 16.33 -17.07 -6.83
C PHE A 318 17.47 -16.46 -6.01
N LEU A 319 17.47 -16.57 -4.66
CA LEU A 319 18.57 -16.05 -3.84
C LEU A 319 19.89 -16.81 -4.07
N SER A 320 19.82 -18.11 -4.37
CA SER A 320 21.02 -18.91 -4.70
C SER A 320 21.61 -18.63 -6.09
N ARG A 321 20.91 -17.88 -6.95
CA ARG A 321 21.31 -17.60 -8.35
C ARG A 321 21.75 -16.15 -8.55
N HIS A 322 22.31 -15.51 -7.54
CA HIS A 322 22.80 -14.14 -7.65
C HIS A 322 23.92 -14.03 -8.69
N ASN A 323 23.54 -13.82 -9.95
CA ASN A 323 24.45 -13.33 -10.95
C ASN A 323 24.63 -11.83 -10.72
N LYS A 324 25.81 -11.42 -10.28
CA LYS A 324 26.26 -10.01 -10.23
C LYS A 324 26.43 -9.41 -11.64
N ASN A 325 25.46 -9.58 -12.52
CA ASN A 325 25.44 -8.87 -13.79
C ASN A 325 24.87 -7.46 -13.53
N ASN A 326 25.69 -6.64 -12.92
CA ASN A 326 25.50 -5.20 -12.89
C ASN A 326 25.71 -4.65 -14.31
N SER A 327 24.70 -4.76 -15.17
CA SER A 327 24.62 -3.83 -16.29
C SER A 327 24.39 -2.45 -15.68
N SER A 328 25.40 -1.59 -15.74
CA SER A 328 25.29 -0.17 -15.41
C SER A 328 24.16 0.45 -16.22
N ARG A 329 22.96 0.50 -15.64
CA ARG A 329 21.82 1.16 -16.26
C ARG A 329 21.97 2.64 -16.00
N ASN A 330 22.13 3.42 -17.06
CA ASN A 330 22.36 4.88 -17.00
C ASN A 330 21.07 5.68 -16.76
N THR A 331 19.90 5.04 -16.60
CA THR A 331 18.61 5.73 -16.44
C THR A 331 17.95 5.35 -15.12
N ASP A 332 17.58 6.37 -14.34
CA ASP A 332 16.88 6.19 -13.07
C ASP A 332 15.40 5.80 -13.27
N VAL A 333 14.79 6.19 -14.40
CA VAL A 333 13.41 5.88 -14.75
C VAL A 333 13.29 5.49 -16.21
N GLN A 334 12.60 4.40 -16.49
CA GLN A 334 12.37 3.91 -17.86
C GLN A 334 10.93 3.44 -18.03
N LEU A 335 10.23 4.00 -19.01
CA LEU A 335 8.93 3.51 -19.46
C LEU A 335 9.12 2.24 -20.32
N LEU A 336 8.30 1.22 -20.08
CA LEU A 336 8.43 -0.10 -20.72
C LEU A 336 7.17 -0.45 -21.50
N ASN A 337 7.34 -1.09 -22.66
CA ASN A 337 6.26 -1.78 -23.40
C ASN A 337 4.95 -0.97 -23.52
N VAL A 338 5.00 0.22 -24.09
CA VAL A 338 3.84 1.09 -24.28
C VAL A 338 3.18 0.79 -25.63
N GLN A 339 1.86 0.63 -25.64
CA GLN A 339 1.08 0.60 -26.87
C GLN A 339 1.10 1.98 -27.56
N SER A 340 0.84 2.05 -28.87
CA SER A 340 0.75 3.33 -29.55
C SER A 340 -0.42 4.17 -29.03
N GLU A 341 -0.31 5.51 -29.10
CA GLU A 341 -1.38 6.42 -28.67
C GLU A 341 -2.66 6.20 -29.48
N ALA A 342 -2.54 5.93 -30.78
CA ALA A 342 -3.69 5.64 -31.63
C ALA A 342 -4.50 4.42 -31.14
N ILE A 343 -3.82 3.33 -30.75
CA ILE A 343 -4.49 2.14 -30.17
C ILE A 343 -5.15 2.49 -28.84
N ALA A 344 -4.47 3.26 -28.00
CA ALA A 344 -5.01 3.71 -26.72
C ALA A 344 -6.26 4.56 -26.90
N ILE A 345 -6.22 5.55 -27.80
CA ILE A 345 -7.37 6.42 -28.14
C ILE A 345 -8.54 5.59 -28.69
N ASN A 346 -8.30 4.68 -29.62
CA ASN A 346 -9.34 3.81 -30.17
C ASN A 346 -10.03 3.00 -29.04
N THR A 347 -9.26 2.45 -28.12
CA THR A 347 -9.80 1.70 -26.98
C THR A 347 -10.67 2.59 -26.08
N LEU A 348 -10.19 3.80 -25.75
CA LEU A 348 -10.93 4.75 -24.90
C LEU A 348 -12.25 5.19 -25.55
N ILE A 349 -12.23 5.54 -26.84
CA ILE A 349 -13.43 5.98 -27.55
C ILE A 349 -14.42 4.82 -27.68
N ALA A 350 -13.96 3.59 -27.95
CA ALA A 350 -14.85 2.42 -27.99
C ALA A 350 -15.53 2.19 -26.63
N CYS A 351 -14.80 2.33 -25.52
CA CYS A 351 -15.37 2.26 -24.18
C CYS A 351 -16.40 3.37 -23.92
N LEU A 352 -16.12 4.60 -24.35
CA LEU A 352 -17.06 5.73 -24.22
C LEU A 352 -18.31 5.50 -25.07
N GLN A 353 -18.17 5.02 -26.32
CA GLN A 353 -19.33 4.69 -27.15
C GLN A 353 -20.18 3.59 -26.52
N GLN A 354 -19.57 2.53 -25.98
CA GLN A 354 -20.31 1.51 -25.23
C GLN A 354 -21.04 2.11 -24.02
N GLN A 355 -20.41 3.00 -23.29
CA GLN A 355 -21.00 3.62 -22.11
C GLN A 355 -22.20 4.52 -22.40
N TYR A 356 -22.15 5.26 -23.52
CA TYR A 356 -23.14 6.27 -23.87
C TYR A 356 -24.07 5.89 -25.04
N SER A 357 -23.97 4.64 -25.51
CA SER A 357 -24.85 4.11 -26.56
C SER A 357 -25.27 2.67 -26.26
N ASN A 358 -26.00 2.04 -27.16
CA ASN A 358 -26.37 0.61 -27.07
C ASN A 358 -25.41 -0.31 -27.84
N LEU A 359 -24.23 0.17 -28.20
CA LEU A 359 -23.22 -0.64 -28.89
C LEU A 359 -22.45 -1.50 -27.89
N ASP A 360 -22.22 -2.76 -28.24
CA ASP A 360 -21.21 -3.57 -27.53
C ASP A 360 -19.80 -3.09 -27.92
N PHE A 361 -18.82 -3.46 -27.10
CA PHE A 361 -17.43 -3.02 -27.29
C PHE A 361 -16.87 -3.38 -28.68
N GLN A 362 -17.17 -4.56 -29.22
CA GLN A 362 -16.63 -4.99 -30.51
C GLN A 362 -17.19 -4.14 -31.67
N SER A 363 -18.50 -3.90 -31.64
CA SER A 363 -19.16 -3.01 -32.61
C SER A 363 -18.63 -1.57 -32.51
N ALA A 364 -18.48 -1.04 -31.30
CA ALA A 364 -17.90 0.28 -31.04
C ALA A 364 -16.45 0.36 -31.54
N ALA A 365 -15.60 -0.62 -31.21
CA ALA A 365 -14.21 -0.67 -31.66
C ALA A 365 -14.10 -0.70 -33.19
N TYR A 366 -14.93 -1.49 -33.84
CA TYR A 366 -14.98 -1.54 -35.31
C TYR A 366 -15.34 -0.18 -35.95
N LEU A 367 -16.33 0.52 -35.40
CA LEU A 367 -16.71 1.86 -35.86
C LEU A 367 -15.58 2.87 -35.63
N VAL A 368 -14.96 2.86 -34.49
CA VAL A 368 -13.83 3.76 -34.16
C VAL A 368 -12.66 3.51 -35.09
N GLU A 369 -12.33 2.25 -35.34
CA GLU A 369 -11.18 1.90 -36.18
C GLU A 369 -11.41 2.21 -37.66
N ASN A 370 -12.59 1.91 -38.19
CA ASN A 370 -12.86 1.91 -39.64
C ASN A 370 -13.69 3.12 -40.14
N HIS A 371 -14.40 3.79 -39.24
CA HIS A 371 -15.38 4.84 -39.61
C HIS A 371 -15.23 6.15 -38.87
N THR A 372 -14.23 6.31 -38.01
CA THR A 372 -13.93 7.56 -37.29
C THR A 372 -12.55 8.06 -37.69
N ASP A 373 -12.49 9.28 -38.24
CA ASP A 373 -11.22 9.90 -38.61
C ASP A 373 -10.41 10.38 -37.39
N THR A 374 -9.15 10.72 -37.61
CA THR A 374 -8.21 11.10 -36.54
C THR A 374 -8.63 12.39 -35.85
N ASP A 375 -9.11 13.38 -36.61
CA ASP A 375 -9.50 14.70 -36.07
C ASP A 375 -10.68 14.55 -35.10
N THR A 376 -11.69 13.76 -35.48
CA THR A 376 -12.83 13.42 -34.61
C THR A 376 -12.36 12.68 -33.33
N LYS A 377 -11.40 11.77 -33.43
CA LYS A 377 -10.85 11.07 -32.24
C LYS A 377 -10.13 12.03 -31.31
N GLU A 378 -9.33 12.95 -31.84
CA GLU A 378 -8.65 13.98 -31.06
C GLU A 378 -9.63 14.94 -30.39
N GLU A 379 -10.70 15.34 -31.12
CA GLU A 379 -11.79 16.17 -30.59
C GLU A 379 -12.45 15.49 -29.37
N VAL A 380 -12.80 14.19 -29.46
CA VAL A 380 -13.41 13.46 -28.36
C VAL A 380 -12.52 13.47 -27.12
N ILE A 381 -11.20 13.26 -27.27
CA ILE A 381 -10.27 13.28 -26.12
C ILE A 381 -10.11 14.70 -25.56
N ASN A 382 -10.07 15.72 -26.41
CA ASN A 382 -9.99 17.12 -26.01
C ASN A 382 -11.25 17.56 -25.24
N GLU A 383 -12.45 17.19 -25.71
CA GLU A 383 -13.72 17.43 -25.03
C GLU A 383 -13.74 16.73 -23.65
N LEU A 384 -13.31 15.45 -23.59
CA LEU A 384 -13.23 14.68 -22.34
C LEU A 384 -12.36 15.36 -21.29
N LEU A 385 -11.33 16.10 -21.69
CA LEU A 385 -10.33 16.73 -20.82
C LEU A 385 -10.46 18.28 -20.76
N MET A 386 -11.48 18.87 -21.39
CA MET A 386 -11.53 20.31 -21.61
C MET A 386 -11.39 21.14 -20.33
N GLU A 387 -12.12 20.79 -19.28
CA GLU A 387 -12.21 21.57 -18.04
C GLU A 387 -11.47 20.91 -16.86
N ILE A 388 -10.65 19.89 -17.10
CA ILE A 388 -9.97 19.17 -16.01
C ILE A 388 -9.03 20.09 -15.23
N SER A 389 -9.26 20.24 -13.94
CA SER A 389 -8.51 21.11 -13.03
C SER A 389 -7.52 20.33 -12.15
N SER A 390 -6.76 21.04 -11.32
CA SER A 390 -5.72 20.46 -10.44
C SER A 390 -6.27 19.48 -9.38
N HIS A 391 -7.56 19.57 -9.04
CA HIS A 391 -8.19 18.73 -8.01
C HIS A 391 -9.13 17.66 -8.57
N ASP A 392 -9.38 17.69 -9.88
CA ASP A 392 -10.26 16.71 -10.50
C ASP A 392 -9.58 15.35 -10.68
N MET A 393 -10.36 14.30 -10.54
CA MET A 393 -9.94 12.96 -10.91
C MET A 393 -9.94 12.83 -12.43
N ALA A 394 -9.02 12.04 -12.97
CA ALA A 394 -9.03 11.71 -14.38
C ALA A 394 -10.30 10.91 -14.75
N PRO A 395 -10.72 10.94 -16.03
CA PRO A 395 -11.86 10.16 -16.48
C PRO A 395 -11.71 8.67 -16.15
N GLU A 396 -12.78 8.05 -15.67
CA GLU A 396 -12.78 6.63 -15.26
C GLU A 396 -12.34 5.67 -16.38
N VAL A 397 -12.67 6.00 -17.63
CA VAL A 397 -12.28 5.22 -18.81
C VAL A 397 -10.75 5.09 -18.96
N PHE A 398 -9.97 6.00 -18.39
CA PHE A 398 -8.50 5.97 -18.42
C PHE A 398 -7.91 4.78 -17.65
N LYS A 399 -8.70 4.10 -16.81
CA LYS A 399 -8.30 2.86 -16.12
C LYS A 399 -8.03 1.70 -17.10
N HIS A 400 -8.55 1.75 -18.31
CA HIS A 400 -8.35 0.72 -19.32
C HIS A 400 -6.98 0.78 -20.02
N ILE A 401 -6.26 1.90 -19.92
CA ILE A 401 -4.92 2.05 -20.49
C ILE A 401 -3.88 1.84 -19.38
N ARG A 402 -2.93 0.94 -19.61
CA ARG A 402 -1.91 0.60 -18.60
C ARG A 402 -0.50 0.90 -19.09
N TYR A 403 0.32 1.32 -18.15
CA TYR A 403 1.76 1.57 -18.31
C TYR A 403 2.55 0.66 -17.39
N ASN A 404 3.75 0.33 -17.83
CA ASN A 404 4.77 -0.33 -17.02
C ASN A 404 6.01 0.56 -16.99
N ALA A 405 6.60 0.73 -15.82
CA ALA A 405 7.78 1.54 -15.63
C ALA A 405 8.79 0.86 -14.71
N TYR A 406 10.04 1.10 -14.98
CA TYR A 406 11.15 0.72 -14.12
C TYR A 406 11.69 1.96 -13.42
N PHE A 407 11.98 1.82 -12.12
CA PHE A 407 12.59 2.85 -11.30
C PHE A 407 13.85 2.31 -10.64
N ASN A 408 14.93 3.10 -10.66
CA ASN A 408 16.14 2.89 -9.88
C ASN A 408 16.32 4.13 -8.98
N VAL A 409 15.68 4.14 -7.82
CA VAL A 409 15.55 5.32 -6.96
C VAL A 409 15.99 5.01 -5.54
N SER A 410 16.31 6.05 -4.77
CA SER A 410 16.71 5.90 -3.37
C SER A 410 15.62 5.23 -2.52
N GLU A 411 16.02 4.59 -1.42
CA GLU A 411 15.07 4.11 -0.40
C GLU A 411 14.21 5.26 0.16
N ALA A 412 14.79 6.48 0.27
CA ALA A 412 14.02 7.66 0.65
C ALA A 412 12.91 8.00 -0.34
N ASN A 413 13.14 7.79 -1.64
CA ASN A 413 12.14 7.93 -2.69
C ASN A 413 11.13 6.76 -2.64
N TRP A 414 11.63 5.52 -2.55
CA TRP A 414 10.80 4.32 -2.48
C TRP A 414 9.74 4.41 -1.40
N HIS A 415 10.09 4.86 -0.18
CA HIS A 415 9.15 5.04 0.92
C HIS A 415 8.07 6.12 0.68
N GLN A 416 8.22 6.93 -0.36
CA GLN A 416 7.18 7.84 -0.83
C GLN A 416 6.39 7.24 -2.00
N LEU A 417 7.06 6.47 -2.86
CA LEU A 417 6.46 5.81 -4.03
C LEU A 417 5.51 4.69 -3.61
N LEU A 418 5.91 3.84 -2.64
CA LEU A 418 5.10 2.71 -2.17
C LEU A 418 3.73 3.10 -1.61
N ARG A 419 3.54 4.38 -1.22
CA ARG A 419 2.24 4.93 -0.77
C ARG A 419 1.15 4.88 -1.84
N HIS A 420 1.54 4.66 -3.09
CA HIS A 420 0.63 4.54 -4.23
C HIS A 420 0.20 3.09 -4.54
N ASN A 421 0.49 2.14 -3.64
CA ASN A 421 0.18 0.72 -3.82
C ASN A 421 -1.32 0.39 -3.96
N ARG A 422 -2.20 1.36 -3.72
CA ARG A 422 -3.64 1.18 -3.91
C ARG A 422 -4.02 1.05 -5.38
N MET A 423 -3.37 1.81 -6.26
CA MET A 423 -3.67 1.86 -7.70
C MET A 423 -2.45 1.56 -8.58
N THR A 424 -1.30 1.27 -7.96
CA THR A 424 -0.05 0.88 -8.62
C THR A 424 0.43 -0.45 -8.07
N ASP A 425 0.68 -1.40 -8.96
CA ASP A 425 1.27 -2.70 -8.60
C ASP A 425 2.79 -2.57 -8.62
N PHE A 426 3.44 -2.92 -7.51
CA PHE A 426 4.88 -2.84 -7.36
C PHE A 426 5.53 -4.21 -7.20
N THR A 427 6.69 -4.39 -7.86
CA THR A 427 7.65 -5.46 -7.55
C THR A 427 9.01 -4.81 -7.33
N ALA A 428 9.53 -4.88 -6.12
CA ALA A 428 10.82 -4.28 -5.75
C ALA A 428 11.83 -5.38 -5.39
N THR A 429 13.11 -5.10 -5.64
CA THR A 429 14.19 -5.96 -5.13
C THR A 429 14.23 -5.92 -3.60
N LEU A 430 14.99 -6.82 -2.98
CA LEU A 430 15.35 -6.69 -1.56
C LEU A 430 16.23 -5.44 -1.36
N PRO A 431 16.23 -4.83 -0.16
CA PRO A 431 17.18 -3.78 0.18
C PRO A 431 18.62 -4.25 0.03
N SER A 432 19.41 -3.49 -0.70
CA SER A 432 20.83 -3.81 -0.92
C SER A 432 21.63 -2.55 -1.22
N PRO A 433 22.89 -2.44 -0.80
CA PRO A 433 23.76 -1.34 -1.21
C PRO A 433 24.26 -1.45 -2.67
N ASP A 434 24.01 -2.58 -3.37
CA ASP A 434 24.62 -2.89 -4.67
C ASP A 434 24.10 -2.04 -5.86
N ASN A 435 22.98 -1.35 -5.69
CA ASN A 435 22.31 -0.64 -6.78
C ASN A 435 22.72 0.84 -6.91
N GLY A 436 23.73 1.26 -6.13
CA GLY A 436 24.24 2.62 -6.11
C GLY A 436 23.65 3.50 -5.01
N VAL A 437 24.13 4.75 -4.97
CA VAL A 437 23.84 5.72 -3.91
C VAL A 437 23.33 7.02 -4.54
N THR A 438 22.25 7.55 -3.98
CA THR A 438 21.74 8.89 -4.30
C THR A 438 22.28 9.88 -3.28
N ILE A 439 22.96 10.92 -3.75
CA ILE A 439 23.43 12.02 -2.89
C ILE A 439 22.59 13.25 -3.19
N PRO A 440 21.88 13.81 -2.18
CA PRO A 440 21.07 15.02 -2.36
C PRO A 440 21.88 16.19 -2.97
N PRO A 441 21.33 16.91 -3.96
CA PRO A 441 22.03 18.03 -4.61
C PRO A 441 22.49 19.11 -3.63
N ARG A 442 21.72 19.42 -2.57
CA ARG A 442 22.13 20.41 -1.57
C ARG A 442 23.34 19.96 -0.75
N ILE A 443 23.51 18.65 -0.52
CA ILE A 443 24.70 18.10 0.14
C ILE A 443 25.94 18.29 -0.77
N VAL A 444 25.79 18.06 -2.07
CA VAL A 444 26.87 18.27 -3.06
C VAL A 444 27.24 19.75 -3.12
N ASN A 445 26.25 20.64 -3.20
CA ASN A 445 26.45 22.08 -3.25
C ASN A 445 27.12 22.65 -1.97
N ALA A 446 26.88 22.02 -0.83
CA ALA A 446 27.52 22.36 0.44
C ALA A 446 28.92 21.76 0.61
N GLY A 447 29.37 20.91 -0.33
CA GLY A 447 30.68 20.23 -0.24
C GLY A 447 30.73 19.09 0.78
N LEU A 448 29.56 18.55 1.20
CA LEU A 448 29.44 17.56 2.27
C LEU A 448 29.25 16.11 1.76
N GLN A 449 29.38 15.88 0.45
CA GLN A 449 29.10 14.57 -0.18
C GLN A 449 29.99 13.44 0.35
N ASP A 450 31.18 13.73 0.84
CA ASP A 450 32.10 12.70 1.34
C ASP A 450 31.64 12.06 2.65
N ILE A 451 30.84 12.77 3.44
CA ILE A 451 30.16 12.20 4.63
C ILE A 451 29.21 11.09 4.17
N VAL A 452 28.39 11.35 3.17
CA VAL A 452 27.44 10.35 2.63
C VAL A 452 28.17 9.15 2.06
N LYS A 453 29.21 9.38 1.24
CA LYS A 453 30.03 8.30 0.64
C LYS A 453 30.72 7.45 1.71
N CYS A 454 31.24 8.07 2.76
CA CYS A 454 31.88 7.35 3.86
C CYS A 454 30.91 6.41 4.58
N ILE A 455 29.71 6.89 4.94
CA ILE A 455 28.71 6.08 5.63
C ILE A 455 28.14 5.01 4.69
N ALA A 456 27.93 5.31 3.41
CA ALA A 456 27.49 4.33 2.41
C ALA A 456 28.50 3.16 2.28
N ARG A 457 29.80 3.44 2.21
CA ARG A 457 30.82 2.40 2.19
C ARG A 457 30.83 1.55 3.46
N LYS A 458 30.70 2.15 4.64
CA LYS A 458 30.62 1.41 5.91
C LYS A 458 29.37 0.51 5.96
N SER A 459 28.24 1.00 5.43
CA SER A 459 27.03 0.21 5.28
C SER A 459 27.24 -1.00 4.37
N GLU A 460 27.90 -0.83 3.21
CA GLU A 460 28.23 -1.89 2.26
C GLU A 460 29.17 -2.94 2.87
N GLU A 461 30.22 -2.50 3.56
CA GLU A 461 31.18 -3.38 4.25
C GLU A 461 30.46 -4.22 5.32
N LEU A 462 29.61 -3.59 6.16
CA LEU A 462 28.85 -4.28 7.21
C LEU A 462 27.77 -5.20 6.62
N TYR A 463 27.08 -4.77 5.56
CA TYR A 463 26.11 -5.58 4.83
C TYR A 463 26.75 -6.87 4.32
N THR A 464 27.88 -6.76 3.64
CA THR A 464 28.65 -7.90 3.10
C THR A 464 29.07 -8.85 4.23
N LYS A 465 29.61 -8.30 5.32
CA LYS A 465 30.01 -9.10 6.49
C LYS A 465 28.83 -9.86 7.10
N LEU A 466 27.67 -9.22 7.23
CA LEU A 466 26.47 -9.88 7.75
C LEU A 466 26.01 -11.02 6.84
N LEU A 467 26.09 -10.85 5.50
CA LEU A 467 25.81 -11.94 4.55
C LEU A 467 26.77 -13.12 4.71
N GLU A 468 28.07 -12.84 4.82
CA GLU A 468 29.11 -13.88 5.01
C GLU A 468 28.93 -14.68 6.29
N GLU A 469 28.39 -14.05 7.32
CA GLU A 469 28.09 -14.67 8.63
C GLU A 469 26.68 -15.31 8.67
N GLY A 470 25.94 -15.32 7.55
CA GLY A 470 24.62 -15.96 7.41
C GLY A 470 23.45 -15.16 7.99
N PHE A 471 23.59 -13.83 8.16
CA PHE A 471 22.55 -12.91 8.62
C PHE A 471 21.89 -12.18 7.43
N GLU A 472 21.35 -12.94 6.48
CA GLU A 472 20.83 -12.41 5.21
C GLU A 472 19.69 -11.39 5.39
N SER A 473 18.70 -11.71 6.22
CA SER A 473 17.57 -10.80 6.46
C SER A 473 17.96 -9.63 7.36
N GLU A 474 18.88 -9.85 8.29
CA GLU A 474 19.37 -8.83 9.21
C GLU A 474 20.26 -7.80 8.50
N ALA A 475 20.98 -8.20 7.45
CA ALA A 475 21.80 -7.31 6.64
C ALA A 475 20.98 -6.17 6.00
N GLU A 476 19.73 -6.40 5.68
CA GLU A 476 18.86 -5.39 5.07
C GLU A 476 18.63 -4.15 5.97
N TYR A 477 18.77 -4.29 7.29
CA TYR A 477 18.60 -3.20 8.25
C TYR A 477 19.73 -2.16 8.27
N VAL A 478 20.92 -2.50 7.72
CA VAL A 478 22.02 -1.54 7.62
C VAL A 478 22.01 -0.75 6.32
N VAL A 479 21.12 -1.09 5.38
CA VAL A 479 20.91 -0.34 4.13
C VAL A 479 20.42 1.07 4.46
N LEU A 480 20.98 2.09 3.79
CA LEU A 480 20.67 3.49 4.03
C LEU A 480 19.52 3.99 3.16
N ASN A 481 18.86 5.06 3.60
CA ASN A 481 17.89 5.80 2.79
C ASN A 481 18.50 6.29 1.44
N ALA A 482 19.82 6.48 1.36
CA ALA A 482 20.53 6.87 0.15
C ALA A 482 20.71 5.73 -0.87
N HIS A 483 20.72 4.47 -0.45
CA HIS A 483 20.89 3.34 -1.37
C HIS A 483 19.69 3.22 -2.31
N LYS A 484 19.97 2.78 -3.53
CA LYS A 484 18.95 2.66 -4.56
C LYS A 484 18.22 1.31 -4.52
N ARG A 485 16.94 1.35 -4.78
CA ARG A 485 16.04 0.21 -4.95
C ARG A 485 15.63 0.09 -6.42
N LEU A 486 15.63 -1.15 -6.94
CA LEU A 486 15.10 -1.43 -8.26
C LEU A 486 13.63 -1.83 -8.16
N ILE A 487 12.76 -1.11 -8.87
CA ILE A 487 11.31 -1.27 -8.75
C ILE A 487 10.70 -1.39 -10.14
N TYR A 488 9.90 -2.43 -10.35
CA TYR A 488 8.97 -2.53 -11.46
C TYR A 488 7.60 -2.06 -10.99
N ALA A 489 6.97 -1.15 -11.72
CA ALA A 489 5.66 -0.61 -11.41
C ALA A 489 4.70 -0.77 -12.59
N SER A 490 3.45 -1.16 -12.31
CA SER A 490 2.37 -1.20 -13.30
C SER A 490 1.18 -0.36 -12.81
N PHE A 491 0.73 0.59 -13.64
CA PHE A 491 -0.33 1.54 -13.28
C PHE A 491 -1.16 1.95 -14.51
N SER A 492 -2.35 2.45 -14.28
CA SER A 492 -3.22 2.93 -15.36
C SER A 492 -2.91 4.38 -15.77
N LEU A 493 -3.43 4.80 -16.92
CA LEU A 493 -3.43 6.23 -17.32
C LEU A 493 -4.17 7.08 -16.27
N TRP A 494 -5.24 6.56 -15.68
CA TRP A 494 -5.96 7.22 -14.58
C TRP A 494 -5.03 7.52 -13.40
N GLU A 495 -4.26 6.51 -12.96
CA GLU A 495 -3.29 6.67 -11.87
C GLU A 495 -2.10 7.53 -12.30
N ALA A 496 -1.67 7.48 -13.56
CA ALA A 496 -0.63 8.37 -14.08
C ALA A 496 -0.99 9.86 -13.92
N TYR A 497 -2.26 10.23 -14.12
CA TYR A 497 -2.75 11.58 -13.87
C TYR A 497 -2.61 12.00 -12.40
N HIS A 498 -2.93 11.08 -11.47
CA HIS A 498 -2.75 11.31 -10.05
C HIS A 498 -1.27 11.43 -9.67
N LEU A 499 -0.45 10.46 -10.08
CA LEU A 499 0.97 10.40 -9.79
C LEU A 499 1.72 11.63 -10.32
N ILE A 500 1.53 11.97 -11.59
CA ILE A 500 2.18 13.13 -12.22
C ILE A 500 1.75 14.41 -11.52
N ASN A 501 0.45 14.64 -11.36
CA ASN A 501 -0.08 15.84 -10.73
C ASN A 501 0.44 16.06 -9.29
N LEU A 502 0.56 14.98 -8.52
CA LEU A 502 1.02 15.04 -7.13
C LEU A 502 2.55 15.11 -7.02
N ARG A 503 3.28 14.31 -7.81
CA ARG A 503 4.72 14.11 -7.63
C ARG A 503 5.59 15.04 -8.44
N THR A 504 5.03 15.79 -9.39
CA THR A 504 5.72 16.88 -10.09
C THR A 504 5.41 18.26 -9.49
N SER A 505 4.56 18.35 -8.46
CA SER A 505 4.26 19.61 -7.77
C SER A 505 5.48 20.16 -7.03
N GLU A 506 5.49 21.45 -6.76
CA GLU A 506 6.58 22.12 -6.03
C GLU A 506 6.74 21.61 -4.59
N ASP A 507 5.65 21.18 -3.95
CA ASP A 507 5.64 20.59 -2.60
C ASP A 507 6.22 19.16 -2.54
N ALA A 508 6.37 18.50 -3.70
CA ALA A 508 6.95 17.17 -3.77
C ALA A 508 8.45 17.22 -3.44
N GLN A 509 8.91 16.26 -2.67
CA GLN A 509 10.34 16.12 -2.35
C GLN A 509 11.17 15.97 -3.64
N TRP A 510 12.33 16.60 -3.72
CA TRP A 510 13.13 16.75 -4.94
C TRP A 510 13.42 15.41 -5.65
N ASP A 511 13.72 14.32 -4.92
CA ASP A 511 14.12 13.02 -5.49
C ASP A 511 12.92 12.35 -6.21
N ILE A 512 11.76 12.24 -5.55
CA ILE A 512 10.57 11.68 -6.19
C ILE A 512 10.06 12.60 -7.30
N ARG A 513 10.18 13.92 -7.14
CA ARG A 513 9.81 14.88 -8.18
C ARG A 513 10.68 14.69 -9.42
N GLN A 514 11.99 14.55 -9.28
CA GLN A 514 12.89 14.30 -10.40
C GLN A 514 12.54 13.00 -11.13
N ALA A 515 12.25 11.93 -10.42
CA ALA A 515 11.84 10.65 -11.00
C ALA A 515 10.53 10.79 -11.81
N PHE A 516 9.54 11.50 -11.28
CA PHE A 516 8.26 11.68 -11.97
C PHE A 516 8.32 12.72 -13.11
N GLU A 517 9.22 13.69 -13.07
CA GLU A 517 9.50 14.55 -14.22
C GLU A 517 10.10 13.75 -15.38
N GLN A 518 10.99 12.79 -15.10
CA GLN A 518 11.54 11.89 -16.12
C GLN A 518 10.46 10.99 -16.70
N LEU A 519 9.60 10.41 -15.85
CA LEU A 519 8.47 9.59 -16.27
C LEU A 519 7.49 10.39 -17.14
N TYR A 520 7.13 11.60 -16.70
CA TYR A 520 6.23 12.49 -17.46
C TYR A 520 6.76 12.82 -18.85
N LYS A 521 8.04 13.15 -18.98
CA LYS A 521 8.68 13.40 -20.28
C LYS A 521 8.56 12.20 -21.22
N GLN A 522 8.79 10.98 -20.71
CA GLN A 522 8.67 9.75 -21.49
C GLN A 522 7.20 9.46 -21.87
N LEU A 523 6.27 9.58 -20.94
CA LEU A 523 4.85 9.44 -21.20
C LEU A 523 4.36 10.45 -22.24
N LYS A 524 4.79 11.72 -22.13
CA LYS A 524 4.41 12.77 -23.09
C LYS A 524 5.00 12.55 -24.49
N SER A 525 6.14 11.87 -24.61
CA SER A 525 6.73 11.53 -25.91
C SER A 525 5.96 10.44 -26.65
N VAL A 526 5.28 9.53 -25.92
CA VAL A 526 4.55 8.39 -26.51
C VAL A 526 3.04 8.61 -26.55
N HIS A 527 2.49 9.39 -25.63
CA HIS A 527 1.05 9.69 -25.50
C HIS A 527 0.83 11.20 -25.27
N PRO A 528 1.23 12.08 -26.24
CA PRO A 528 1.18 13.53 -26.06
C PRO A 528 -0.24 14.07 -25.79
N LEU A 529 -1.26 13.54 -26.48
CA LEU A 529 -2.64 13.95 -26.31
C LEU A 529 -3.22 13.44 -24.98
N LEU A 530 -3.02 12.15 -24.68
CA LEU A 530 -3.62 11.50 -23.52
C LEU A 530 -3.02 11.97 -22.19
N ILE A 531 -1.72 12.30 -22.14
CA ILE A 531 -1.04 12.70 -20.89
C ILE A 531 -0.82 14.21 -20.79
N GLY A 532 -1.12 14.96 -21.84
CA GLY A 532 -0.79 16.39 -21.94
C GLY A 532 -1.31 17.25 -20.79
N LYS A 533 -2.45 16.88 -20.21
CA LYS A 533 -3.09 17.59 -19.08
C LYS A 533 -2.87 16.91 -17.72
N ALA A 534 -1.93 15.96 -17.60
CA ALA A 534 -1.68 15.28 -16.33
C ALA A 534 -0.95 16.18 -15.30
N LYS A 535 -0.10 17.11 -15.76
CA LYS A 535 0.66 18.03 -14.90
C LYS A 535 -0.13 19.32 -14.68
N ARG A 536 -0.84 19.44 -13.56
CA ARG A 536 -1.79 20.54 -13.30
C ARG A 536 -1.45 21.41 -12.08
N ARG A 537 -0.62 20.92 -11.14
CA ARG A 537 -0.23 21.64 -9.91
C ARG A 537 1.06 22.44 -10.02
N SER A 538 1.77 22.33 -11.11
CA SER A 538 3.08 22.96 -11.34
C SER A 538 3.01 24.08 -12.39
N SER A 539 1.85 24.71 -12.55
CA SER A 539 1.67 25.89 -13.42
C SER A 539 1.55 27.16 -12.62
#